data_d44838f7fa3b4061620d3d11c35c1fda
#
_entry.id   d44838f7fa3b4061620d3d11c35c1fda
#
_cell.length_a   1.000
_cell.length_b   1.000
_cell.length_c   1.000
_cell.angle_alpha   90.00
_cell.angle_beta   90.00
_cell.angle_gamma   90.00
#
_symmetry.space_group_name_H-M   'P 1'
#
loop_
_entity.id
_entity.type
_entity.pdbx_description
1 polymer ?
#
loop_
_entity_poly.entity_id
_entity_poly.type
_entity_poly.pdbx_seq_one_letter_code
_entity_poly.pdbx_strand_id
1 'polypeptide(L)'
;MTALAPHLAAFLREHLPHERKASPHTCATYAYSFQLLVCFAARQLKVKPCQLELEQLDASLVLEFLKHIEIERRNSARTRNARLAAINSFFRFLEYRLPSCLDQSRRIHAIPMKKTDEALIGYLTREEVHALINTPDPRTKFGVRDRAMLYLAFAAGLRVSELISLRLAHVDGQACSNIQVMGKGRRERVLPLWKETAIALRAWLAIRPSNGCPELFPNAAGHAMTRSGFEHILAKHVAAAAQKVPSIATKRVTPHVLRHTCAMHTLQATRDVRKVSLWLGHASLQSTEVYLRADPTEKLEALTAVAPLSLQRGSFRAPDKLLAMLKTVGSSKNYAE
;
A
#
# COMPACT_ATOMS: atom_id res chain seq x y z
N MET A 1 37.71 2.08 17.96
CA MET A 1 36.98 1.02 17.19
C MET A 1 35.79 0.59 18.00
N THR A 2 34.61 0.78 17.46
CA THR A 2 33.34 0.63 18.18
C THR A 2 32.60 -0.60 17.63
N ALA A 3 32.36 -1.61 18.46
CA ALA A 3 31.61 -2.80 18.00
C ALA A 3 30.20 -2.45 17.53
N LEU A 4 29.81 -2.89 16.33
CA LEU A 4 28.50 -2.62 15.75
C LEU A 4 27.38 -3.32 16.51
N ALA A 5 27.57 -4.58 16.91
CA ALA A 5 26.52 -5.45 17.41
C ALA A 5 25.74 -4.90 18.62
N PRO A 6 26.38 -4.32 19.68
CA PRO A 6 25.64 -3.75 20.81
C PRO A 6 24.75 -2.59 20.43
N HIS A 7 25.21 -1.71 19.55
CA HIS A 7 24.45 -0.55 19.10
C HIS A 7 23.23 -0.96 18.24
N LEU A 8 23.42 -1.95 17.37
CA LEU A 8 22.35 -2.49 16.56
C LEU A 8 21.30 -3.22 17.40
N ALA A 9 21.74 -3.97 18.43
CA ALA A 9 20.84 -4.61 19.38
C ALA A 9 20.00 -3.59 20.16
N ALA A 10 20.64 -2.54 20.72
CA ALA A 10 19.95 -1.46 21.41
C ALA A 10 18.95 -0.74 20.50
N PHE A 11 19.31 -0.46 19.24
CA PHE A 11 18.40 0.14 18.28
C PHE A 11 17.17 -0.72 18.00
N LEU A 12 17.37 -2.01 17.69
CA LEU A 12 16.30 -2.91 17.26
C LEU A 12 15.41 -3.39 18.40
N ARG A 13 15.98 -3.62 19.61
CA ARG A 13 15.28 -4.22 20.74
C ARG A 13 14.74 -3.22 21.75
N GLU A 14 15.34 -2.04 21.85
CA GLU A 14 14.98 -1.01 22.84
C GLU A 14 14.41 0.23 22.17
N HIS A 15 15.20 0.91 21.33
CA HIS A 15 14.81 2.19 20.73
C HIS A 15 13.57 2.08 19.84
N LEU A 16 13.55 1.15 18.88
CA LEU A 16 12.41 1.02 17.98
C LEU A 16 11.12 0.63 18.71
N PRO A 17 11.06 -0.45 19.52
CA PRO A 17 9.81 -0.87 20.15
C PRO A 17 9.38 0.02 21.32
N HIS A 18 10.31 0.45 22.16
CA HIS A 18 9.97 1.14 23.41
C HIS A 18 9.98 2.66 23.28
N GLU A 19 11.06 3.26 22.78
CA GLU A 19 11.17 4.73 22.66
C GLU A 19 10.32 5.25 21.49
N ARG A 20 10.37 4.60 20.31
CA ARG A 20 9.61 5.02 19.13
C ARG A 20 8.24 4.35 18.99
N LYS A 21 7.91 3.39 19.82
CA LYS A 21 6.67 2.59 19.76
C LYS A 21 6.38 2.07 18.33
N ALA A 22 7.45 1.66 17.62
CA ALA A 22 7.37 1.13 16.28
C ALA A 22 6.58 -0.19 16.27
N SER A 23 5.83 -0.43 15.19
CA SER A 23 5.10 -1.69 15.07
C SER A 23 6.05 -2.89 14.94
N PRO A 24 5.63 -4.11 15.38
CA PRO A 24 6.43 -5.32 15.19
C PRO A 24 6.85 -5.53 13.72
N HIS A 25 5.98 -5.19 12.78
CA HIS A 25 6.27 -5.26 11.35
C HIS A 25 7.39 -4.29 10.94
N THR A 26 7.40 -3.06 11.49
CA THR A 26 8.47 -2.08 11.25
C THR A 26 9.79 -2.59 11.80
N CYS A 27 9.79 -3.12 13.03
CA CYS A 27 10.99 -3.70 13.66
C CYS A 27 11.52 -4.86 12.82
N ALA A 28 10.66 -5.79 12.38
CA ALA A 28 11.05 -6.91 11.52
C ALA A 28 11.63 -6.45 10.17
N THR A 29 11.02 -5.43 9.54
CA THR A 29 11.49 -4.87 8.27
C THR A 29 12.87 -4.22 8.43
N TYR A 30 13.11 -3.52 9.53
CA TYR A 30 14.40 -2.92 9.83
C TYR A 30 15.45 -3.98 10.16
N ALA A 31 15.11 -4.96 11.01
CA ALA A 31 16.00 -6.08 11.31
C ALA A 31 16.45 -6.81 10.04
N TYR A 32 15.53 -7.10 9.12
CA TYR A 32 15.86 -7.69 7.84
C TYR A 32 16.75 -6.78 6.97
N SER A 33 16.55 -5.47 7.02
CA SER A 33 17.43 -4.51 6.31
C SER A 33 18.86 -4.57 6.82
N PHE A 34 19.03 -4.63 8.14
CA PHE A 34 20.35 -4.75 8.77
C PHE A 34 20.96 -6.13 8.58
N GLN A 35 20.18 -7.20 8.57
CA GLN A 35 20.68 -8.52 8.23
C GLN A 35 21.34 -8.51 6.84
N LEU A 36 20.69 -7.89 5.85
CA LEU A 36 21.26 -7.78 4.51
C LEU A 36 22.53 -6.93 4.46
N LEU A 37 22.52 -5.78 5.14
CA LEU A 37 23.68 -4.87 5.22
C LEU A 37 24.88 -5.53 5.91
N VAL A 38 24.66 -6.15 7.05
CA VAL A 38 25.70 -6.83 7.84
C VAL A 38 26.31 -8.01 7.06
N CYS A 39 25.47 -8.82 6.39
CA CYS A 39 25.97 -9.91 5.56
C CYS A 39 26.78 -9.40 4.35
N PHE A 40 26.37 -8.28 3.75
CA PHE A 40 27.10 -7.66 2.66
C PHE A 40 28.44 -7.09 3.15
N ALA A 41 28.45 -6.29 4.21
CA ALA A 41 29.64 -5.69 4.79
C ALA A 41 30.67 -6.74 5.21
N ALA A 42 30.23 -7.79 5.92
CA ALA A 42 31.10 -8.88 6.36
C ALA A 42 31.78 -9.59 5.19
N ARG A 43 31.06 -9.78 4.05
CA ARG A 43 31.62 -10.37 2.83
C ARG A 43 32.64 -9.45 2.17
N GLN A 44 32.32 -8.15 2.04
CA GLN A 44 33.21 -7.17 1.40
C GLN A 44 34.51 -6.97 2.20
N LEU A 45 34.39 -6.90 3.52
CA LEU A 45 35.54 -6.68 4.41
C LEU A 45 36.27 -7.99 4.80
N LYS A 46 35.74 -9.16 4.40
CA LYS A 46 36.28 -10.50 4.73
C LYS A 46 36.42 -10.73 6.24
N VAL A 47 35.46 -10.24 7.02
CA VAL A 47 35.38 -10.41 8.48
C VAL A 47 34.10 -11.14 8.87
N LYS A 48 34.06 -11.70 10.08
CA LYS A 48 32.79 -12.26 10.60
C LYS A 48 31.81 -11.15 10.94
N PRO A 49 30.48 -11.36 10.77
CA PRO A 49 29.45 -10.36 11.12
C PRO A 49 29.57 -9.78 12.54
N CYS A 50 29.99 -10.60 13.52
CA CYS A 50 30.16 -10.17 14.91
C CYS A 50 31.43 -9.30 15.16
N GLN A 51 32.34 -9.27 14.21
CA GLN A 51 33.58 -8.49 14.26
C GLN A 51 33.46 -7.15 13.53
N LEU A 52 32.29 -6.86 12.92
CA LEU A 52 32.08 -5.58 12.26
C LEU A 52 32.08 -4.43 13.26
N GLU A 53 32.77 -3.39 12.88
CA GLU A 53 32.87 -2.13 13.61
C GLU A 53 31.98 -1.07 12.96
N LEU A 54 31.55 -0.13 13.78
CA LEU A 54 30.64 0.92 13.35
C LEU A 54 31.27 1.83 12.30
N GLU A 55 32.55 2.14 12.48
CA GLU A 55 33.33 3.00 11.58
C GLU A 55 33.47 2.41 10.18
N GLN A 56 33.37 1.08 10.03
CA GLN A 56 33.40 0.38 8.75
C GLN A 56 32.12 0.55 7.92
N LEU A 57 31.01 0.92 8.56
CA LEU A 57 29.75 1.19 7.86
C LEU A 57 29.71 2.63 7.34
N ASP A 58 30.68 3.04 6.57
CA ASP A 58 30.77 4.37 5.99
C ASP A 58 29.77 4.59 4.82
N ALA A 59 29.70 5.82 4.32
CA ALA A 59 28.81 6.17 3.22
C ALA A 59 29.14 5.42 1.92
N SER A 60 30.41 5.08 1.69
CA SER A 60 30.86 4.34 0.52
C SER A 60 30.33 2.91 0.55
N LEU A 61 30.52 2.20 1.66
CA LEU A 61 30.02 0.85 1.86
C LEU A 61 28.50 0.80 1.77
N VAL A 62 27.79 1.80 2.34
CA VAL A 62 26.33 1.89 2.23
C VAL A 62 25.89 2.09 0.78
N LEU A 63 26.59 2.92 0.00
CA LEU A 63 26.28 3.10 -1.44
C LEU A 63 26.51 1.81 -2.23
N GLU A 64 27.60 1.09 -1.98
CA GLU A 64 27.88 -0.21 -2.60
C GLU A 64 26.81 -1.24 -2.25
N PHE A 65 26.39 -1.31 -0.98
CA PHE A 65 25.28 -2.14 -0.55
C PHE A 65 23.99 -1.81 -1.30
N LEU A 66 23.65 -0.53 -1.40
CA LEU A 66 22.45 -0.10 -2.12
C LEU A 66 22.50 -0.46 -3.61
N LYS A 67 23.68 -0.36 -4.23
CA LYS A 67 23.92 -0.80 -5.62
C LYS A 67 23.79 -2.32 -5.75
N HIS A 68 24.38 -3.08 -4.83
CA HIS A 68 24.29 -4.54 -4.78
C HIS A 68 22.82 -5.03 -4.72
N ILE A 69 21.99 -4.46 -3.84
CA ILE A 69 20.59 -4.90 -3.73
C ILE A 69 19.75 -4.55 -4.97
N GLU A 70 20.09 -3.50 -5.70
CA GLU A 70 19.40 -3.16 -6.95
C GLU A 70 19.83 -4.08 -8.10
N ILE A 71 21.13 -4.28 -8.30
CA ILE A 71 21.66 -5.01 -9.45
C ILE A 71 21.53 -6.52 -9.24
N GLU A 72 22.14 -7.06 -8.17
CA GLU A 72 22.24 -8.50 -7.97
C GLU A 72 20.92 -9.09 -7.42
N ARG A 73 20.22 -8.36 -6.55
CA ARG A 73 18.95 -8.82 -6.01
C ARG A 73 17.73 -8.29 -6.77
N ARG A 74 17.92 -7.52 -7.82
CA ARG A 74 16.88 -6.93 -8.70
C ARG A 74 15.79 -6.21 -7.91
N ASN A 75 16.16 -5.52 -6.84
CA ASN A 75 15.21 -4.78 -6.03
C ASN A 75 14.82 -3.46 -6.70
N SER A 76 13.56 -3.07 -6.55
CA SER A 76 13.07 -1.79 -7.05
C SER A 76 13.68 -0.60 -6.28
N ALA A 77 13.70 0.58 -6.89
CA ALA A 77 14.10 1.84 -6.24
C ALA A 77 13.34 2.10 -4.94
N ARG A 78 12.04 1.73 -4.87
CA ARG A 78 11.23 1.80 -3.63
C ARG A 78 11.80 0.92 -2.52
N THR A 79 12.17 -0.32 -2.84
CA THR A 79 12.78 -1.24 -1.87
C THR A 79 14.15 -0.74 -1.42
N ARG A 80 14.98 -0.28 -2.36
CA ARG A 80 16.26 0.36 -2.07
C ARG A 80 16.08 1.54 -1.10
N ASN A 81 15.14 2.42 -1.35
CA ASN A 81 14.84 3.57 -0.50
C ASN A 81 14.36 3.15 0.90
N ALA A 82 13.58 2.09 1.01
CA ALA A 82 13.15 1.56 2.31
C ALA A 82 14.35 1.03 3.13
N ARG A 83 15.35 0.42 2.49
CA ARG A 83 16.59 0.01 3.17
C ARG A 83 17.41 1.20 3.62
N LEU A 84 17.56 2.21 2.77
CA LEU A 84 18.24 3.46 3.14
C LEU A 84 17.53 4.17 4.30
N ALA A 85 16.21 4.19 4.33
CA ALA A 85 15.44 4.77 5.43
C ALA A 85 15.71 4.05 6.77
N ALA A 86 15.86 2.72 6.76
CA ALA A 86 16.24 1.96 7.96
C ALA A 86 17.65 2.33 8.43
N ILE A 87 18.62 2.44 7.52
CA ILE A 87 19.99 2.83 7.79
C ILE A 87 20.03 4.25 8.36
N ASN A 88 19.37 5.20 7.71
CA ASN A 88 19.28 6.59 8.19
C ASN A 88 18.66 6.67 9.60
N SER A 89 17.64 5.85 9.89
CA SER A 89 17.03 5.81 11.21
C SER A 89 17.99 5.32 12.29
N PHE A 90 18.87 4.36 11.97
CA PHE A 90 19.90 3.86 12.87
C PHE A 90 20.99 4.92 13.12
N PHE A 91 21.51 5.53 12.07
CA PHE A 91 22.53 6.57 12.23
C PHE A 91 22.00 7.78 12.99
N ARG A 92 20.72 8.15 12.79
CA ARG A 92 20.07 9.18 13.60
C ARG A 92 19.93 8.80 15.09
N PHE A 93 19.73 7.51 15.39
CA PHE A 93 19.76 7.01 16.75
C PHE A 93 21.18 7.10 17.39
N LEU A 94 22.25 6.96 16.59
CA LEU A 94 23.61 7.06 17.05
C LEU A 94 24.05 8.50 17.32
N GLU A 95 23.55 9.48 16.57
CA GLU A 95 23.97 10.88 16.66
C GLU A 95 23.98 11.45 18.08
N TYR A 96 22.95 11.15 18.86
CA TYR A 96 22.86 11.65 20.24
C TYR A 96 23.49 10.71 21.28
N ARG A 97 23.78 9.46 20.93
CA ARG A 97 24.39 8.47 21.82
C ARG A 97 25.90 8.36 21.66
N LEU A 98 26.38 8.65 20.46
CA LEU A 98 27.79 8.49 20.11
C LEU A 98 28.27 9.67 19.24
N PRO A 99 28.63 10.80 19.85
CA PRO A 99 29.04 12.01 19.13
C PRO A 99 30.15 11.80 18.10
N SER A 100 31.06 10.82 18.34
CA SER A 100 32.12 10.46 17.40
C SER A 100 31.60 10.02 16.01
N CYS A 101 30.33 9.61 15.89
CA CYS A 101 29.71 9.18 14.63
C CYS A 101 29.03 10.31 13.85
N LEU A 102 29.07 11.56 14.30
CA LEU A 102 28.33 12.66 13.67
C LEU A 102 28.75 12.90 12.21
N ASP A 103 30.02 12.90 11.89
CA ASP A 103 30.50 13.10 10.51
C ASP A 103 30.07 11.94 9.60
N GLN A 104 30.23 10.71 10.08
CA GLN A 104 29.78 9.51 9.38
C GLN A 104 28.26 9.54 9.13
N SER A 105 27.46 9.88 10.15
CA SER A 105 26.01 10.02 10.06
C SER A 105 25.62 11.07 9.00
N ARG A 106 26.25 12.24 9.00
CA ARG A 106 25.99 13.30 8.01
C ARG A 106 26.25 12.83 6.59
N ARG A 107 27.37 12.13 6.34
CA ARG A 107 27.69 11.58 5.01
C ARG A 107 26.66 10.55 4.56
N ILE A 108 26.19 9.69 5.47
CA ILE A 108 25.16 8.68 5.16
C ILE A 108 23.82 9.34 4.90
N HIS A 109 23.43 10.35 5.69
CA HIS A 109 22.19 11.10 5.46
C HIS A 109 22.20 11.89 4.14
N ALA A 110 23.37 12.26 3.63
CA ALA A 110 23.51 12.91 2.34
C ALA A 110 23.25 11.97 1.15
N ILE A 111 23.17 10.64 1.34
CA ILE A 111 22.85 9.68 0.28
C ILE A 111 21.42 9.93 -0.21
N PRO A 112 21.21 10.25 -1.50
CA PRO A 112 19.90 10.63 -2.00
C PRO A 112 18.96 9.41 -2.10
N MET A 113 17.69 9.65 -1.81
CA MET A 113 16.62 8.75 -2.19
C MET A 113 16.40 8.81 -3.71
N LYS A 114 16.25 7.66 -4.35
CA LYS A 114 15.90 7.61 -5.78
C LYS A 114 14.45 8.02 -6.00
N LYS A 115 14.20 8.74 -7.07
CA LYS A 115 12.83 8.97 -7.55
C LYS A 115 12.19 7.63 -7.90
N THR A 116 10.93 7.48 -7.59
CA THR A 116 10.14 6.27 -7.89
C THR A 116 8.95 6.67 -8.73
N ASP A 117 8.67 5.88 -9.76
CA ASP A 117 7.48 6.08 -10.56
C ASP A 117 6.23 5.81 -9.70
N GLU A 118 5.29 6.71 -9.78
CA GLU A 118 3.98 6.57 -9.15
C GLU A 118 2.97 6.18 -10.22
N ALA A 119 2.73 4.87 -10.36
CA ALA A 119 1.68 4.40 -11.26
C ALA A 119 0.30 4.89 -10.80
N LEU A 120 -0.57 5.14 -11.76
CA LEU A 120 -1.97 5.44 -11.47
C LEU A 120 -2.61 4.29 -10.68
N ILE A 121 -3.44 4.64 -9.72
CA ILE A 121 -4.12 3.66 -8.89
C ILE A 121 -5.22 2.98 -9.71
N GLY A 122 -5.16 1.65 -9.77
CA GLY A 122 -6.26 0.85 -10.29
C GLY A 122 -7.40 0.78 -9.28
N TYR A 123 -8.63 0.93 -9.76
CA TYR A 123 -9.84 0.74 -8.96
C TYR A 123 -10.93 0.04 -9.77
N LEU A 124 -11.95 -0.48 -9.08
CA LEU A 124 -13.09 -1.14 -9.68
C LEU A 124 -14.21 -0.14 -9.99
N THR A 125 -14.90 -0.33 -11.09
CA THR A 125 -16.14 0.41 -11.39
C THR A 125 -17.25 -0.03 -10.44
N ARG A 126 -18.39 0.69 -10.44
CA ARG A 126 -19.56 0.31 -9.63
C ARG A 126 -20.12 -1.05 -10.05
N GLU A 127 -20.14 -1.33 -11.35
CA GLU A 127 -20.59 -2.61 -11.90
C GLU A 127 -19.66 -3.76 -11.45
N GLU A 128 -18.34 -3.57 -11.52
CA GLU A 128 -17.36 -4.55 -11.09
C GLU A 128 -17.45 -4.84 -9.59
N VAL A 129 -17.65 -3.80 -8.77
CA VAL A 129 -17.86 -3.96 -7.31
C VAL A 129 -19.13 -4.74 -7.04
N HIS A 130 -20.23 -4.39 -7.72
CA HIS A 130 -21.50 -5.07 -7.57
C HIS A 130 -21.40 -6.56 -7.97
N ALA A 131 -20.75 -6.85 -9.09
CA ALA A 131 -20.47 -8.22 -9.51
C ALA A 131 -19.67 -8.99 -8.46
N LEU A 132 -18.60 -8.40 -7.91
CA LEU A 132 -17.74 -9.02 -6.90
C LEU A 132 -18.50 -9.34 -5.59
N ILE A 133 -19.26 -8.38 -5.06
CA ILE A 133 -19.98 -8.53 -3.79
C ILE A 133 -21.13 -9.57 -3.91
N ASN A 134 -21.64 -9.79 -5.10
CA ASN A 134 -22.71 -10.74 -5.35
C ASN A 134 -22.22 -12.14 -5.77
N THR A 135 -20.92 -12.42 -5.75
CA THR A 135 -20.41 -13.78 -6.02
C THR A 135 -20.55 -14.77 -4.86
N PRO A 136 -20.42 -14.36 -3.56
CA PRO A 136 -20.56 -15.31 -2.47
C PRO A 136 -21.97 -15.89 -2.41
N ASP A 137 -22.10 -17.24 -2.37
CA ASP A 137 -23.40 -17.94 -2.28
C ASP A 137 -24.04 -17.68 -0.91
N PRO A 138 -25.18 -16.98 -0.86
CA PRO A 138 -25.85 -16.64 0.41
C PRO A 138 -26.46 -17.85 1.13
N ARG A 139 -26.54 -19.01 0.48
CA ARG A 139 -27.06 -20.26 1.07
C ARG A 139 -26.01 -20.99 1.90
N THR A 140 -24.73 -20.61 1.81
CA THR A 140 -23.64 -21.23 2.54
C THR A 140 -23.15 -20.34 3.66
N LYS A 141 -22.80 -20.92 4.80
CA LYS A 141 -22.23 -20.19 5.95
C LYS A 141 -21.03 -19.34 5.58
N PHE A 142 -20.10 -19.90 4.79
CA PHE A 142 -18.91 -19.18 4.36
C PHE A 142 -19.22 -18.12 3.31
N GLY A 143 -20.23 -18.32 2.46
CA GLY A 143 -20.67 -17.30 1.52
C GLY A 143 -21.29 -16.09 2.22
N VAL A 144 -22.10 -16.29 3.26
CA VAL A 144 -22.65 -15.19 4.08
C VAL A 144 -21.52 -14.41 4.75
N ARG A 145 -20.53 -15.12 5.34
CA ARG A 145 -19.33 -14.50 5.93
C ARG A 145 -18.56 -13.69 4.89
N ASP A 146 -18.22 -14.30 3.77
CA ASP A 146 -17.40 -13.71 2.72
C ASP A 146 -18.07 -12.46 2.13
N ARG A 147 -19.39 -12.51 1.96
CA ARG A 147 -20.20 -11.36 1.52
C ARG A 147 -20.09 -10.20 2.52
N ALA A 148 -20.25 -10.45 3.80
CA ALA A 148 -20.12 -9.43 4.83
C ALA A 148 -18.69 -8.83 4.88
N MET A 149 -17.66 -9.68 4.72
CA MET A 149 -16.26 -9.22 4.63
C MET A 149 -16.02 -8.32 3.42
N LEU A 150 -16.52 -8.69 2.24
CA LEU A 150 -16.37 -7.90 1.00
C LEU A 150 -17.10 -6.56 1.10
N TYR A 151 -18.32 -6.56 1.66
CA TYR A 151 -19.05 -5.31 1.91
C TYR A 151 -18.27 -4.37 2.83
N LEU A 152 -17.77 -4.87 3.97
CA LEU A 152 -16.99 -4.03 4.90
C LEU A 152 -15.68 -3.56 4.29
N ALA A 153 -14.95 -4.43 3.58
CA ALA A 153 -13.69 -4.07 2.94
C ALA A 153 -13.87 -2.92 1.94
N PHE A 154 -14.98 -2.94 1.17
CA PHE A 154 -15.31 -1.90 0.21
C PHE A 154 -15.95 -0.67 0.88
N ALA A 155 -17.08 -0.84 1.59
CA ALA A 155 -17.88 0.27 2.10
C ALA A 155 -17.14 1.13 3.14
N ALA A 156 -16.44 0.47 4.07
CA ALA A 156 -15.68 1.16 5.10
C ALA A 156 -14.22 1.47 4.67
N GLY A 157 -13.79 1.00 3.50
CA GLY A 157 -12.44 1.22 2.98
C GLY A 157 -11.35 0.70 3.91
N LEU A 158 -11.58 -0.42 4.59
CA LEU A 158 -10.68 -0.94 5.61
C LEU A 158 -9.36 -1.44 5.02
N ARG A 159 -8.27 -1.24 5.77
CA ARG A 159 -7.04 -1.99 5.51
C ARG A 159 -7.27 -3.47 5.85
N VAL A 160 -6.57 -4.37 5.16
CA VAL A 160 -6.72 -5.82 5.46
C VAL A 160 -6.48 -6.13 6.94
N SER A 161 -5.48 -5.51 7.55
CA SER A 161 -5.21 -5.67 8.99
C SER A 161 -6.34 -5.15 9.87
N GLU A 162 -6.98 -4.06 9.51
CA GLU A 162 -8.15 -3.51 10.20
C GLU A 162 -9.34 -4.48 10.08
N LEU A 163 -9.63 -4.97 8.88
CA LEU A 163 -10.73 -5.90 8.62
C LEU A 163 -10.61 -7.20 9.41
N ILE A 164 -9.43 -7.84 9.37
CA ILE A 164 -9.24 -9.14 10.02
C ILE A 164 -9.13 -9.04 11.55
N SER A 165 -8.76 -7.88 12.09
CA SER A 165 -8.68 -7.63 13.54
C SER A 165 -9.95 -7.03 14.13
N LEU A 166 -11.01 -6.80 13.33
CA LEU A 166 -12.30 -6.38 13.86
C LEU A 166 -12.84 -7.43 14.83
N ARG A 167 -13.35 -6.98 15.98
CA ARG A 167 -13.96 -7.80 17.01
C ARG A 167 -15.46 -7.55 17.10
N LEU A 168 -16.19 -8.45 17.72
CA LEU A 168 -17.63 -8.29 17.98
C LEU A 168 -17.90 -6.99 18.75
N ALA A 169 -17.06 -6.66 19.73
CA ALA A 169 -17.19 -5.44 20.53
C ALA A 169 -17.02 -4.12 19.73
N HIS A 170 -16.49 -4.20 18.51
CA HIS A 170 -16.32 -3.03 17.65
C HIS A 170 -17.54 -2.74 16.77
N VAL A 171 -18.57 -3.58 16.80
CA VAL A 171 -19.80 -3.41 16.04
C VAL A 171 -20.86 -2.83 16.96
N ASP A 172 -21.55 -1.79 16.51
CA ASP A 172 -22.64 -1.15 17.26
C ASP A 172 -23.86 -2.06 17.33
N GLY A 173 -23.97 -2.78 18.44
CA GLY A 173 -25.13 -3.58 18.86
C GLY A 173 -25.83 -4.38 17.73
N GLN A 174 -27.14 -4.54 17.87
CA GLN A 174 -27.95 -5.25 16.87
C GLN A 174 -28.19 -4.44 15.59
N ALA A 175 -28.11 -3.13 15.66
CA ALA A 175 -28.33 -2.27 14.50
C ALA A 175 -27.24 -2.43 13.44
N CYS A 176 -26.00 -2.72 13.85
CA CYS A 176 -24.82 -2.77 13.00
C CYS A 176 -24.68 -1.50 12.13
N SER A 177 -25.08 -0.36 12.70
CA SER A 177 -25.07 0.92 11.97
C SER A 177 -23.69 1.54 11.88
N ASN A 178 -22.82 1.22 12.82
CA ASN A 178 -21.46 1.76 12.92
C ASN A 178 -20.45 0.68 13.28
N ILE A 179 -19.20 0.90 12.90
CA ILE A 179 -18.06 0.11 13.36
C ILE A 179 -16.98 1.02 13.92
N GLN A 180 -16.33 0.57 14.99
CA GLN A 180 -15.14 1.20 15.54
C GLN A 180 -13.90 0.54 14.95
N VAL A 181 -12.96 1.34 14.45
CA VAL A 181 -11.77 0.84 13.78
C VAL A 181 -10.53 1.48 14.38
N MET A 182 -9.60 0.65 14.84
CA MET A 182 -8.28 1.08 15.28
C MET A 182 -7.34 1.18 14.06
N GLY A 183 -6.99 2.39 13.66
CA GLY A 183 -6.13 2.66 12.52
C GLY A 183 -4.63 2.65 12.86
N LYS A 184 -3.81 2.92 11.85
CA LYS A 184 -2.35 3.10 12.01
C LYS A 184 -2.06 4.26 12.98
N GLY A 185 -1.12 4.04 13.91
CA GLY A 185 -0.78 5.05 14.93
C GLY A 185 -1.76 5.10 16.10
N ARG A 186 -2.53 4.04 16.33
CA ARG A 186 -3.52 3.93 17.43
C ARG A 186 -4.62 5.00 17.39
N ARG A 187 -4.98 5.45 16.21
CA ARG A 187 -6.08 6.40 16.02
C ARG A 187 -7.37 5.62 15.81
N GLU A 188 -8.31 5.81 16.71
CA GLU A 188 -9.66 5.27 16.57
C GLU A 188 -10.50 6.13 15.65
N ARG A 189 -11.37 5.47 14.90
CA ARG A 189 -12.42 6.13 14.12
C ARG A 189 -13.69 5.28 14.13
N VAL A 190 -14.81 5.97 14.13
CA VAL A 190 -16.14 5.37 13.97
C VAL A 190 -16.55 5.57 12.52
N LEU A 191 -16.97 4.51 11.86
CA LEU A 191 -17.44 4.53 10.49
C LEU A 191 -18.90 4.11 10.43
N PRO A 192 -19.80 4.96 9.93
CA PRO A 192 -21.17 4.57 9.66
C PRO A 192 -21.21 3.56 8.51
N LEU A 193 -22.12 2.62 8.58
CA LEU A 193 -22.30 1.59 7.56
C LEU A 193 -23.56 1.85 6.74
N TRP A 194 -23.46 1.59 5.44
CA TRP A 194 -24.63 1.58 4.58
C TRP A 194 -25.61 0.48 4.99
N LYS A 195 -26.88 0.69 4.70
CA LYS A 195 -27.97 -0.23 5.02
C LYS A 195 -27.69 -1.67 4.54
N GLU A 196 -27.16 -1.81 3.32
CA GLU A 196 -26.82 -3.10 2.70
C GLU A 196 -25.64 -3.77 3.43
N THR A 197 -24.66 -3.01 3.86
CA THR A 197 -23.53 -3.51 4.64
C THR A 197 -23.99 -3.99 6.02
N ALA A 198 -24.86 -3.21 6.68
CA ALA A 198 -25.47 -3.59 7.95
C ALA A 198 -26.32 -4.85 7.84
N ILE A 199 -27.10 -5.02 6.75
CA ILE A 199 -27.88 -6.23 6.47
C ILE A 199 -26.96 -7.44 6.34
N ALA A 200 -25.90 -7.33 5.52
CA ALA A 200 -24.96 -8.43 5.30
C ALA A 200 -24.24 -8.81 6.62
N LEU A 201 -23.91 -7.82 7.44
CA LEU A 201 -23.25 -8.03 8.72
C LEU A 201 -24.19 -8.72 9.73
N ARG A 202 -25.44 -8.28 9.85
CA ARG A 202 -26.46 -8.95 10.70
C ARG A 202 -26.69 -10.39 10.25
N ALA A 203 -26.82 -10.63 8.93
CA ALA A 203 -26.97 -12.00 8.41
C ALA A 203 -25.79 -12.89 8.83
N TRP A 204 -24.57 -12.37 8.79
CA TRP A 204 -23.41 -13.11 9.29
C TRP A 204 -23.46 -13.33 10.80
N LEU A 205 -23.76 -12.31 11.59
CA LEU A 205 -23.81 -12.39 13.05
C LEU A 205 -24.84 -13.42 13.54
N ALA A 206 -25.97 -13.54 12.83
CA ALA A 206 -27.02 -14.51 13.16
C ALA A 206 -26.56 -15.99 13.04
N ILE A 207 -25.60 -16.28 12.16
CA ILE A 207 -25.12 -17.66 11.93
C ILE A 207 -23.65 -17.87 12.34
N ARG A 208 -23.02 -16.82 12.87
CA ARG A 208 -21.63 -16.87 13.32
C ARG A 208 -21.48 -17.86 14.48
N PRO A 209 -20.50 -18.79 14.45
CA PRO A 209 -20.32 -19.72 15.54
C PRO A 209 -19.85 -19.02 16.82
N SER A 210 -20.43 -19.42 17.95
CA SER A 210 -20.01 -19.01 19.30
C SER A 210 -18.87 -19.90 19.79
N ASN A 211 -17.69 -19.78 19.15
CA ASN A 211 -16.55 -20.65 19.43
C ASN A 211 -15.45 -19.98 20.27
N GLY A 212 -15.78 -18.91 21.00
CA GLY A 212 -14.83 -18.19 21.84
C GLY A 212 -13.86 -17.26 21.07
N CYS A 213 -13.86 -17.27 19.74
CA CYS A 213 -13.06 -16.35 18.92
C CYS A 213 -13.65 -14.93 19.01
N PRO A 214 -12.93 -13.93 19.53
CA PRO A 214 -13.47 -12.56 19.66
C PRO A 214 -13.53 -11.81 18.34
N GLU A 215 -12.80 -12.26 17.32
CA GLU A 215 -12.75 -11.60 16.01
C GLU A 215 -14.07 -11.77 15.27
N LEU A 216 -14.49 -10.71 14.58
CA LEU A 216 -15.76 -10.66 13.84
C LEU A 216 -15.85 -11.76 12.78
N PHE A 217 -14.74 -12.05 12.12
CA PHE A 217 -14.64 -13.00 11.01
C PHE A 217 -13.63 -14.12 11.30
N PRO A 218 -14.03 -15.19 11.99
CA PRO A 218 -13.18 -16.37 12.13
C PRO A 218 -12.98 -17.07 10.78
N ASN A 219 -11.86 -17.78 10.66
CA ASN A 219 -11.55 -18.66 9.53
C ASN A 219 -12.38 -19.96 9.59
N ALA A 220 -12.17 -20.89 8.66
CA ALA A 220 -12.90 -22.17 8.63
C ALA A 220 -12.63 -23.05 9.86
N ALA A 221 -11.44 -22.94 10.46
CA ALA A 221 -11.06 -23.67 11.67
C ALA A 221 -11.54 -22.98 12.98
N GLY A 222 -12.24 -21.84 12.89
CA GLY A 222 -12.74 -21.12 14.05
C GLY A 222 -11.75 -20.15 14.70
N HIS A 223 -10.55 -19.99 14.13
CA HIS A 223 -9.52 -19.06 14.61
C HIS A 223 -9.60 -17.71 13.90
N ALA A 224 -8.84 -16.73 14.39
CA ALA A 224 -8.71 -15.42 13.74
C ALA A 224 -8.34 -15.55 12.24
N MET A 225 -9.00 -14.75 11.41
CA MET A 225 -8.69 -14.68 9.97
C MET A 225 -7.28 -14.12 9.75
N THR A 226 -6.52 -14.77 8.88
CA THR A 226 -5.20 -14.25 8.48
C THR A 226 -5.31 -13.35 7.25
N ARG A 227 -4.27 -12.53 7.02
CA ARG A 227 -4.18 -11.72 5.81
C ARG A 227 -4.25 -12.57 4.54
N SER A 228 -3.45 -13.63 4.48
CA SER A 228 -3.45 -14.55 3.34
C SER A 228 -4.79 -15.28 3.17
N GLY A 229 -5.47 -15.58 4.29
CA GLY A 229 -6.82 -16.15 4.26
C GLY A 229 -7.83 -15.23 3.58
N PHE A 230 -7.83 -13.94 3.94
CA PHE A 230 -8.70 -12.97 3.25
C PHE A 230 -8.29 -12.73 1.80
N GLU A 231 -6.99 -12.65 1.51
CA GLU A 231 -6.50 -12.51 0.13
C GLU A 231 -6.93 -13.70 -0.74
N HIS A 232 -6.93 -14.93 -0.20
CA HIS A 232 -7.45 -16.12 -0.89
C HIS A 232 -8.96 -16.04 -1.14
N ILE A 233 -9.75 -15.63 -0.14
CA ILE A 233 -11.20 -15.41 -0.28
C ILE A 233 -11.47 -14.38 -1.38
N LEU A 234 -10.77 -13.25 -1.35
CA LEU A 234 -10.92 -12.20 -2.35
C LEU A 234 -10.59 -12.72 -3.75
N ALA A 235 -9.47 -13.42 -3.92
CA ALA A 235 -9.05 -13.97 -5.21
C ALA A 235 -10.08 -14.96 -5.78
N LYS A 236 -10.64 -15.82 -4.94
CA LYS A 236 -11.72 -16.75 -5.31
C LYS A 236 -12.94 -16.01 -5.88
N HIS A 237 -13.39 -14.97 -5.18
CA HIS A 237 -14.57 -14.20 -5.60
C HIS A 237 -14.28 -13.29 -6.80
N VAL A 238 -13.05 -12.77 -6.94
CA VAL A 238 -12.61 -12.03 -8.13
C VAL A 238 -12.66 -12.92 -9.37
N ALA A 239 -12.16 -14.15 -9.28
CA ALA A 239 -12.21 -15.10 -10.40
C ALA A 239 -13.65 -15.42 -10.82
N ALA A 240 -14.57 -15.61 -9.87
CA ALA A 240 -15.98 -15.84 -10.15
C ALA A 240 -16.68 -14.59 -10.71
N ALA A 241 -16.35 -13.38 -10.24
CA ALA A 241 -16.88 -12.13 -10.75
C ALA A 241 -16.41 -11.85 -12.18
N ALA A 242 -15.17 -12.18 -12.50
CA ALA A 242 -14.59 -12.01 -13.83
C ALA A 242 -15.31 -12.82 -14.92
N GLN A 243 -15.95 -13.93 -14.56
CA GLN A 243 -16.80 -14.70 -15.49
C GLN A 243 -18.06 -13.93 -15.90
N LYS A 244 -18.56 -13.06 -15.03
CA LYS A 244 -19.76 -12.23 -15.30
C LYS A 244 -19.39 -10.87 -15.89
N VAL A 245 -18.28 -10.29 -15.43
CA VAL A 245 -17.78 -8.98 -15.86
C VAL A 245 -16.31 -9.13 -16.26
N PRO A 246 -16.02 -9.42 -17.54
CA PRO A 246 -14.67 -9.75 -18.02
C PRO A 246 -13.61 -8.66 -17.76
N SER A 247 -14.01 -7.40 -17.66
CA SER A 247 -13.10 -6.29 -17.35
C SER A 247 -12.36 -6.46 -16.01
N ILE A 248 -12.91 -7.21 -15.07
CA ILE A 248 -12.26 -7.53 -13.79
C ILE A 248 -11.00 -8.38 -14.02
N ALA A 249 -11.00 -9.26 -15.01
CA ALA A 249 -9.86 -10.14 -15.31
C ALA A 249 -8.58 -9.36 -15.71
N THR A 250 -8.75 -8.15 -16.26
CA THR A 250 -7.62 -7.29 -16.66
C THR A 250 -7.01 -6.53 -15.47
N LYS A 251 -7.61 -6.61 -14.28
CA LYS A 251 -7.23 -5.87 -13.08
C LYS A 251 -6.65 -6.80 -12.01
N ARG A 252 -5.54 -6.38 -11.39
CA ARG A 252 -5.02 -7.08 -10.22
C ARG A 252 -5.77 -6.64 -8.97
N VAL A 253 -6.90 -7.29 -8.65
CA VAL A 253 -7.72 -6.95 -7.49
C VAL A 253 -7.09 -7.48 -6.20
N THR A 254 -6.73 -6.58 -5.30
CA THR A 254 -6.15 -6.85 -3.98
C THR A 254 -6.96 -6.14 -2.90
N PRO A 255 -6.76 -6.43 -1.60
CA PRO A 255 -7.40 -5.67 -0.52
C PRO A 255 -7.14 -4.16 -0.59
N HIS A 256 -5.96 -3.76 -1.08
CA HIS A 256 -5.66 -2.35 -1.31
C HIS A 256 -6.47 -1.75 -2.46
N VAL A 257 -6.73 -2.51 -3.51
CA VAL A 257 -7.58 -2.07 -4.63
C VAL A 257 -9.02 -1.85 -4.17
N LEU A 258 -9.57 -2.70 -3.29
CA LEU A 258 -10.90 -2.46 -2.70
C LEU A 258 -10.95 -1.16 -1.91
N ARG A 259 -9.91 -0.87 -1.12
CA ARG A 259 -9.79 0.38 -0.39
C ARG A 259 -9.64 1.59 -1.34
N HIS A 260 -8.86 1.46 -2.41
CA HIS A 260 -8.74 2.49 -3.45
C HIS A 260 -10.07 2.72 -4.16
N THR A 261 -10.82 1.64 -4.40
CA THR A 261 -12.16 1.72 -4.99
C THR A 261 -13.13 2.49 -4.11
N CYS A 262 -13.15 2.21 -2.79
CA CYS A 262 -13.91 3.00 -1.82
C CYS A 262 -13.53 4.48 -1.89
N ALA A 263 -12.22 4.78 -1.88
CA ALA A 263 -11.71 6.15 -1.95
C ALA A 263 -12.15 6.88 -3.21
N MET A 264 -12.00 6.24 -4.38
CA MET A 264 -12.38 6.81 -5.68
C MET A 264 -13.87 7.06 -5.76
N HIS A 265 -14.72 6.10 -5.37
CA HIS A 265 -16.17 6.27 -5.37
C HIS A 265 -16.63 7.37 -4.39
N THR A 266 -15.97 7.48 -3.22
CA THR A 266 -16.25 8.55 -2.26
C THR A 266 -15.82 9.91 -2.82
N LEU A 267 -14.65 9.99 -3.48
CA LEU A 267 -14.17 11.21 -4.11
C LEU A 267 -15.13 11.66 -5.22
N GLN A 268 -15.49 10.76 -6.13
CA GLN A 268 -16.42 11.03 -7.22
C GLN A 268 -17.82 11.48 -6.75
N ALA A 269 -18.27 10.93 -5.61
CA ALA A 269 -19.57 11.29 -5.05
C ALA A 269 -19.55 12.62 -4.28
N THR A 270 -18.43 12.92 -3.59
CA THR A 270 -18.37 14.08 -2.68
C THR A 270 -17.54 15.24 -3.21
N ARG A 271 -16.66 14.99 -4.18
CA ARG A 271 -15.67 15.94 -4.74
C ARG A 271 -14.78 16.59 -3.65
N ASP A 272 -14.64 15.93 -2.52
CA ASP A 272 -13.93 16.44 -1.35
C ASP A 272 -12.89 15.41 -0.85
N VAL A 273 -11.63 15.71 -1.14
CA VAL A 273 -10.50 14.87 -0.72
C VAL A 273 -10.35 14.79 0.80
N ARG A 274 -10.82 15.80 1.54
CA ARG A 274 -10.79 15.81 3.01
C ARG A 274 -11.76 14.79 3.58
N LYS A 275 -12.96 14.67 3.01
CA LYS A 275 -13.94 13.62 3.38
C LYS A 275 -13.37 12.23 3.12
N VAL A 276 -12.70 12.01 1.99
CA VAL A 276 -12.01 10.75 1.69
C VAL A 276 -10.93 10.47 2.73
N SER A 277 -10.12 11.46 3.08
CA SER A 277 -9.05 11.32 4.08
C SER A 277 -9.59 10.94 5.46
N LEU A 278 -10.67 11.59 5.90
CA LEU A 278 -11.36 11.28 7.17
C LEU A 278 -11.93 9.87 7.15
N TRP A 279 -12.63 9.49 6.08
CA TRP A 279 -13.22 8.16 5.92
C TRP A 279 -12.18 7.05 6.01
N LEU A 280 -11.09 7.21 5.28
CA LEU A 280 -10.02 6.21 5.24
C LEU A 280 -9.10 6.25 6.47
N GLY A 281 -9.15 7.29 7.29
CA GLY A 281 -8.23 7.49 8.41
C GLY A 281 -6.78 7.64 7.95
N HIS A 282 -6.52 8.53 6.99
CA HIS A 282 -5.18 8.88 6.57
C HIS A 282 -4.53 9.82 7.59
N ALA A 283 -3.25 9.60 7.87
CA ALA A 283 -2.50 10.45 8.79
C ALA A 283 -2.14 11.81 8.17
N SER A 284 -2.09 11.91 6.84
CA SER A 284 -1.84 13.12 6.07
C SER A 284 -2.68 13.15 4.80
N LEU A 285 -3.03 14.35 4.33
CA LEU A 285 -3.73 14.57 3.06
C LEU A 285 -2.90 14.09 1.87
N GLN A 286 -1.58 14.19 1.94
CA GLN A 286 -0.67 13.72 0.90
C GLN A 286 -0.93 12.26 0.51
N SER A 287 -1.31 11.40 1.47
CA SER A 287 -1.69 10.01 1.19
C SER A 287 -3.00 9.88 0.40
N THR A 288 -3.78 10.97 0.30
CA THR A 288 -5.09 11.03 -0.36
C THR A 288 -5.02 11.72 -1.72
N GLU A 289 -4.01 12.58 -1.93
CA GLU A 289 -3.77 13.29 -3.20
C GLU A 289 -3.58 12.36 -4.41
N VAL A 290 -3.14 11.14 -4.15
CA VAL A 290 -2.98 10.11 -5.18
C VAL A 290 -4.31 9.80 -5.89
N TYR A 291 -5.46 9.96 -5.22
CA TYR A 291 -6.79 9.78 -5.81
C TYR A 291 -7.18 10.93 -6.72
N LEU A 292 -6.78 12.17 -6.42
CA LEU A 292 -7.00 13.33 -7.30
C LEU A 292 -6.28 13.16 -8.65
N ARG A 293 -5.10 12.56 -8.64
CA ARG A 293 -4.38 12.27 -9.89
C ARG A 293 -5.10 11.23 -10.74
N ALA A 294 -5.76 10.26 -10.11
CA ALA A 294 -6.45 9.16 -10.78
C ALA A 294 -7.87 9.52 -11.22
N ASP A 295 -8.48 10.57 -10.66
CA ASP A 295 -9.83 10.99 -11.02
C ASP A 295 -9.82 11.85 -12.30
N PRO A 296 -10.47 11.40 -13.38
CA PRO A 296 -10.61 12.19 -14.59
C PRO A 296 -11.72 13.26 -14.50
N THR A 297 -12.62 13.18 -13.52
CA THR A 297 -13.85 13.98 -13.46
C THR A 297 -13.54 15.47 -13.32
N GLU A 298 -12.70 15.86 -12.39
CA GLU A 298 -12.29 17.27 -12.22
C GLU A 298 -11.57 17.82 -13.45
N LYS A 299 -10.76 16.97 -14.11
CA LYS A 299 -10.06 17.36 -15.34
C LYS A 299 -11.01 17.57 -16.51
N LEU A 300 -12.03 16.72 -16.63
CA LEU A 300 -13.10 16.86 -17.64
C LEU A 300 -13.94 18.12 -17.39
N GLU A 301 -14.26 18.41 -16.13
CA GLU A 301 -14.98 19.63 -15.76
C GLU A 301 -14.17 20.89 -16.04
N ALA A 302 -12.87 20.87 -15.73
CA ALA A 302 -11.98 21.97 -16.08
C ALA A 302 -11.90 22.16 -17.59
N LEU A 303 -11.88 21.07 -18.38
CA LEU A 303 -11.91 21.14 -19.84
C LEU A 303 -13.23 21.69 -20.38
N THR A 304 -14.37 21.35 -19.75
CA THR A 304 -15.69 21.86 -20.15
C THR A 304 -15.92 23.31 -19.72
N ALA A 305 -15.28 23.74 -18.63
CA ALA A 305 -15.33 25.12 -18.16
C ALA A 305 -14.47 26.08 -19.02
N VAL A 306 -13.44 25.55 -19.67
CA VAL A 306 -12.65 26.30 -20.66
C VAL A 306 -13.34 26.14 -22.00
N ALA A 307 -14.02 27.19 -22.48
CA ALA A 307 -14.62 27.18 -23.82
C ALA A 307 -13.58 26.82 -24.88
N PRO A 308 -13.77 25.74 -25.63
CA PRO A 308 -12.80 25.37 -26.65
C PRO A 308 -12.73 26.53 -27.66
N LEU A 309 -11.50 26.94 -27.99
CA LEU A 309 -11.27 27.81 -29.12
C LEU A 309 -11.95 27.15 -30.32
N SER A 310 -12.84 27.88 -31.02
CA SER A 310 -13.49 27.40 -32.23
C SER A 310 -12.44 27.19 -33.32
N LEU A 311 -11.84 26.01 -33.31
CA LEU A 311 -10.92 25.60 -34.35
C LEU A 311 -11.76 25.32 -35.63
N GLN A 312 -11.67 26.17 -36.59
CA GLN A 312 -12.16 25.84 -37.93
C GLN A 312 -11.41 24.61 -38.43
N ARG A 313 -12.15 23.59 -38.85
CA ARG A 313 -11.57 22.42 -39.51
C ARG A 313 -10.93 22.84 -40.79
N GLY A 314 -9.63 23.10 -40.76
CA GLY A 314 -8.84 23.21 -41.96
C GLY A 314 -8.51 21.84 -42.54
N SER A 315 -8.75 21.61 -43.81
CA SER A 315 -8.23 20.42 -44.46
C SER A 315 -6.76 20.73 -44.90
N PHE A 316 -5.81 20.21 -44.13
CA PHE A 316 -4.41 20.25 -44.55
C PHE A 316 -4.17 19.17 -45.62
N ARG A 317 -3.93 19.60 -46.87
CA ARG A 317 -3.40 18.74 -47.93
C ARG A 317 -1.90 18.97 -48.00
N ALA A 318 -1.11 18.08 -47.44
CA ALA A 318 0.33 18.14 -47.59
C ALA A 318 0.71 17.98 -49.07
N PRO A 319 1.60 18.81 -49.62
CA PRO A 319 2.17 18.56 -50.94
C PRO A 319 2.84 17.19 -50.96
N ASP A 320 2.74 16.47 -52.08
CA ASP A 320 3.30 15.10 -52.21
C ASP A 320 4.78 14.99 -51.81
N LYS A 321 5.57 16.01 -52.05
CA LYS A 321 6.99 16.10 -51.62
C LYS A 321 7.16 16.09 -50.09
N LEU A 322 6.25 16.73 -49.35
CA LEU A 322 6.27 16.76 -47.89
C LEU A 322 5.81 15.41 -47.32
N LEU A 323 4.79 14.81 -47.92
CA LEU A 323 4.33 13.46 -47.57
C LEU A 323 5.43 12.41 -47.83
N ALA A 324 6.15 12.51 -48.92
CA ALA A 324 7.29 11.66 -49.21
C ALA A 324 8.41 11.81 -48.17
N MET A 325 8.75 13.07 -47.78
CA MET A 325 9.72 13.34 -46.74
C MET A 325 9.27 12.81 -45.36
N LEU A 326 8.01 13.00 -44.97
CA LEU A 326 7.49 12.52 -43.70
C LEU A 326 7.40 10.98 -43.64
N LYS A 327 7.14 10.31 -44.77
CA LYS A 327 7.20 8.85 -44.88
C LYS A 327 8.64 8.34 -44.71
N THR A 328 9.65 9.03 -45.24
CA THR A 328 11.06 8.66 -45.03
C THR A 328 11.52 8.89 -43.61
N VAL A 329 11.10 9.96 -42.94
CA VAL A 329 11.38 10.23 -41.52
C VAL A 329 10.65 9.22 -40.60
N GLY A 330 9.41 8.84 -40.92
CA GLY A 330 8.64 7.82 -40.16
C GLY A 330 9.11 6.37 -40.37
N SER A 331 9.92 6.11 -41.41
CA SER A 331 10.49 4.79 -41.73
C SER A 331 11.86 4.56 -41.08
N SER A 332 12.49 5.56 -40.48
CA SER A 332 13.73 5.40 -39.73
C SER A 332 13.44 4.69 -38.41
N LYS A 333 13.18 3.39 -38.48
CA LYS A 333 13.47 2.49 -37.37
C LYS A 333 14.99 2.45 -37.23
N ASN A 334 15.53 3.25 -36.34
CA ASN A 334 16.85 3.04 -35.73
C ASN A 334 17.02 4.05 -34.60
N TYR A 335 16.48 3.72 -33.43
CA TYR A 335 17.07 4.03 -32.14
C TYR A 335 17.04 2.73 -31.34
N ALA A 336 17.91 1.79 -31.78
CA ALA A 336 18.42 0.74 -30.95
C ALA A 336 19.91 1.01 -30.86
N GLU A 337 20.34 1.58 -29.74
CA GLU A 337 21.59 1.30 -29.05
C GLU A 337 21.51 1.90 -27.64
#